data_3fa0aba00c08e021293a1265da4e687b
#
_entry.id   3fa0aba00c08e021293a1265da4e687b
#
_cell.length_a   1.000
_cell.length_b   1.000
_cell.length_c   1.000
_cell.angle_alpha   90.00
_cell.angle_beta   90.00
_cell.angle_gamma   90.00
#
_symmetry.space_group_name_H-M   'P 1'
#
loop_
_entity.id
_entity.type
_entity.pdbx_description
1 polymer ?
#
loop_
_entity_poly.entity_id
_entity_poly.type
_entity_poly.pdbx_seq_one_letter_code
_entity_poly.pdbx_strand_id
1 'polypeptide(L)'
;MTVKPRPVVSETDGPAAALYVYQDVLEEIRFNGKWREDRLAAGILVGRPYQCPESEQTYVEVEGFVSGTHVPEVSDFTRYLRTQWKAASAAQRHSFPDSQIIGWYLATGSEDIQIGQDGLLLHHTFFSQPWQHGLVMHGENGLHGLKADGDKFVGGPVATVMPRSE
;
A
#
# COMPACT_ATOMS: atom_id res chain seq x y z
N MET A 1 -19.01 -7.51 -1.65
CA MET A 1 -17.71 -7.19 -2.30
C MET A 1 -17.83 -7.45 -3.80
N THR A 2 -17.27 -6.58 -4.60
CA THR A 2 -17.34 -6.70 -6.05
C THR A 2 -16.51 -7.88 -6.54
N VAL A 3 -17.09 -8.71 -7.39
CA VAL A 3 -16.39 -9.83 -8.03
C VAL A 3 -15.77 -9.32 -9.32
N LYS A 4 -14.46 -9.54 -9.48
CA LYS A 4 -13.71 -9.09 -10.65
C LYS A 4 -12.52 -10.01 -10.88
N PRO A 5 -12.29 -10.47 -12.13
CA PRO A 5 -11.07 -11.23 -12.41
C PRO A 5 -9.82 -10.42 -12.09
N ARG A 6 -8.77 -11.10 -11.63
CA ARG A 6 -7.51 -10.45 -11.34
C ARG A 6 -6.95 -9.78 -12.58
N PRO A 7 -6.26 -8.63 -12.41
CA PRO A 7 -5.59 -7.98 -13.55
C PRO A 7 -4.59 -8.93 -14.21
N VAL A 8 -4.46 -8.81 -15.52
CA VAL A 8 -3.44 -9.54 -16.25
C VAL A 8 -2.10 -8.85 -16.02
N VAL A 9 -1.16 -9.57 -15.46
CA VAL A 9 0.21 -9.11 -15.27
C VAL A 9 1.13 -9.94 -16.17
N SER A 10 2.38 -9.48 -16.31
CA SER A 10 3.34 -10.15 -17.18
C SER A 10 3.49 -11.63 -16.83
N GLU A 11 3.85 -12.40 -17.80
CA GLU A 11 3.87 -13.86 -17.89
C GLU A 11 4.74 -14.62 -16.88
N THR A 12 5.41 -13.95 -15.98
CA THR A 12 6.11 -14.63 -14.92
C THR A 12 5.08 -15.12 -13.91
N ASP A 13 4.67 -16.32 -14.09
CA ASP A 13 3.69 -16.99 -13.25
C ASP A 13 4.19 -17.15 -11.83
N GLY A 14 4.10 -16.08 -11.07
CA GLY A 14 4.19 -16.18 -9.63
C GLY A 14 2.85 -16.56 -9.05
N PRO A 15 2.80 -16.91 -7.76
CA PRO A 15 1.53 -17.06 -7.07
C PRO A 15 0.69 -15.80 -7.22
N ALA A 16 -0.63 -15.94 -7.30
CA ALA A 16 -1.53 -14.81 -7.45
C ALA A 16 -1.29 -13.78 -6.35
N ALA A 17 -1.05 -12.55 -6.74
CA ALA A 17 -0.80 -11.48 -5.78
C ALA A 17 -2.08 -11.10 -5.03
N ALA A 18 -1.93 -10.68 -3.79
CA ALA A 18 -3.02 -10.10 -3.03
C ALA A 18 -3.10 -8.58 -3.18
N LEU A 19 -2.05 -7.95 -3.67
CA LEU A 19 -1.95 -6.51 -3.85
C LEU A 19 -1.47 -6.20 -5.27
N TYR A 20 -2.27 -5.44 -5.99
CA TYR A 20 -1.96 -5.00 -7.36
C TYR A 20 -1.80 -3.48 -7.35
N VAL A 21 -0.64 -2.99 -7.80
CA VAL A 21 -0.36 -1.55 -7.82
C VAL A 21 -0.26 -1.11 -9.28
N TYR A 22 -1.01 -0.09 -9.67
CA TYR A 22 -0.88 0.48 -11.01
C TYR A 22 0.47 1.15 -11.15
N GLN A 23 1.09 0.97 -12.31
CA GLN A 23 2.45 1.43 -12.55
C GLN A 23 2.62 2.94 -12.38
N ASP A 24 1.64 3.72 -12.82
CA ASP A 24 1.66 5.17 -12.67
C ASP A 24 1.65 5.60 -11.19
N VAL A 25 0.90 4.88 -10.35
CA VAL A 25 0.89 5.13 -8.89
C VAL A 25 2.27 4.82 -8.30
N LEU A 26 2.84 3.70 -8.69
CA LEU A 26 4.15 3.27 -8.22
C LEU A 26 5.24 4.27 -8.59
N GLU A 27 5.22 4.75 -9.82
CA GLU A 27 6.15 5.76 -10.31
C GLU A 27 6.02 7.08 -9.55
N GLU A 28 4.80 7.49 -9.25
CA GLU A 28 4.54 8.71 -8.50
C GLU A 28 5.07 8.60 -7.07
N ILE A 29 4.86 7.47 -6.41
CA ILE A 29 5.41 7.22 -5.08
C ILE A 29 6.94 7.24 -5.13
N ARG A 30 7.54 6.58 -6.10
CA ARG A 30 9.00 6.53 -6.25
C ARG A 30 9.59 7.90 -6.54
N PHE A 31 8.92 8.68 -7.39
CA PHE A 31 9.34 10.04 -7.70
C PHE A 31 9.40 10.89 -6.44
N ASN A 32 8.36 10.84 -5.62
CA ASN A 32 8.32 11.58 -4.36
C ASN A 32 9.38 11.11 -3.37
N GLY A 33 9.70 9.81 -3.38
CA GLY A 33 10.73 9.24 -2.49
C GLY A 33 12.16 9.60 -2.87
N LYS A 34 12.42 9.88 -4.15
CA LYS A 34 13.78 10.15 -4.65
C LYS A 34 14.36 11.49 -4.21
N TRP A 35 13.52 12.43 -3.85
CA TRP A 35 13.96 13.77 -3.52
C TRP A 35 14.58 13.90 -2.13
N ARG A 36 14.46 12.85 -1.30
CA ARG A 36 14.95 12.90 0.07
C ARG A 36 15.55 11.57 0.49
N GLU A 37 16.82 11.37 0.17
CA GLU A 37 17.54 10.14 0.49
C GLU A 37 17.65 9.87 1.99
N ASP A 38 17.61 10.92 2.81
CA ASP A 38 17.73 10.84 4.26
C ASP A 38 16.38 10.62 4.97
N ARG A 39 15.28 10.51 4.22
CA ARG A 39 13.94 10.39 4.79
C ARG A 39 13.14 9.30 4.09
N LEU A 40 12.16 8.78 4.82
CA LEU A 40 11.19 7.84 4.28
C LEU A 40 10.02 8.61 3.66
N ALA A 41 9.63 8.25 2.46
CA ALA A 41 8.34 8.68 1.93
C ALA A 41 7.26 7.78 2.53
N ALA A 42 6.15 8.37 2.91
CA ALA A 42 5.06 7.66 3.58
C ALA A 42 3.72 8.24 3.17
N GLY A 43 2.69 7.44 3.24
CA GLY A 43 1.34 7.90 2.95
C GLY A 43 0.31 6.80 3.10
N ILE A 44 -0.90 7.10 2.64
CA ILE A 44 -2.05 6.22 2.78
C ILE A 44 -2.54 5.82 1.39
N LEU A 45 -2.62 4.52 1.16
CA LEU A 45 -3.05 3.96 -0.12
C LEU A 45 -4.57 3.95 -0.23
N VAL A 46 -5.05 4.27 -1.41
CA VAL A 46 -6.48 4.18 -1.74
C VAL A 46 -6.66 3.28 -2.95
N GLY A 47 -7.80 2.61 -3.00
CA GLY A 47 -8.13 1.68 -4.08
C GLY A 47 -9.37 0.89 -3.76
N ARG A 48 -9.46 -0.32 -4.27
CA ARG A 48 -10.66 -1.16 -4.09
C ARG A 48 -10.30 -2.61 -3.82
N PRO A 49 -11.01 -3.24 -2.86
CA PRO A 49 -10.94 -4.68 -2.71
C PRO A 49 -11.90 -5.37 -3.69
N TYR A 50 -11.46 -6.53 -4.17
CA TYR A 50 -12.26 -7.35 -5.08
C TYR A 50 -12.16 -8.82 -4.66
N GLN A 51 -13.16 -9.60 -5.04
CA GLN A 51 -13.13 -11.05 -4.91
C GLN A 51 -12.82 -11.67 -6.26
N CYS A 52 -11.79 -12.51 -6.30
CA CYS A 52 -11.45 -13.24 -7.52
C CYS A 52 -12.50 -14.33 -7.78
N PRO A 53 -13.11 -14.38 -8.98
CA PRO A 53 -14.13 -15.39 -9.25
C PRO A 53 -13.61 -16.81 -9.34
N GLU A 54 -12.31 -16.99 -9.63
CA GLU A 54 -11.72 -18.31 -9.77
C GLU A 54 -11.29 -18.92 -8.44
N SER A 55 -10.63 -18.13 -7.59
CA SER A 55 -10.09 -18.60 -6.32
C SER A 55 -10.94 -18.23 -5.11
N GLU A 56 -11.93 -17.37 -5.30
CA GLU A 56 -12.77 -16.78 -4.24
C GLU A 56 -11.98 -15.96 -3.21
N GLN A 57 -10.69 -15.79 -3.42
CA GLN A 57 -9.85 -14.98 -2.54
C GLN A 57 -10.01 -13.49 -2.83
N THR A 58 -9.85 -12.69 -1.78
CA THR A 58 -9.87 -11.24 -1.89
C THR A 58 -8.50 -10.74 -2.34
N TYR A 59 -8.50 -9.80 -3.27
CA TYR A 59 -7.31 -9.06 -3.64
C TYR A 59 -7.65 -7.57 -3.69
N VAL A 60 -6.62 -6.71 -3.76
CA VAL A 60 -6.79 -5.25 -3.72
C VAL A 60 -6.07 -4.63 -4.90
N GLU A 61 -6.69 -3.63 -5.53
CA GLU A 61 -6.04 -2.79 -6.54
C GLU A 61 -5.76 -1.41 -5.94
N VAL A 62 -4.51 -1.00 -5.99
CA VAL A 62 -4.08 0.33 -5.52
C VAL A 62 -4.26 1.32 -6.66
N GLU A 63 -5.15 2.28 -6.49
CA GLU A 63 -5.49 3.26 -7.50
C GLU A 63 -4.85 4.63 -7.27
N GLY A 64 -4.33 4.88 -6.08
CA GLY A 64 -3.69 6.13 -5.75
C GLY A 64 -3.26 6.18 -4.29
N PHE A 65 -2.90 7.36 -3.85
CA PHE A 65 -2.56 7.59 -2.45
C PHE A 65 -2.97 8.99 -2.02
N VAL A 66 -3.13 9.18 -0.72
CA VAL A 66 -3.41 10.47 -0.10
C VAL A 66 -2.44 10.71 1.05
N SER A 67 -2.32 11.96 1.46
CA SER A 67 -1.51 12.35 2.61
C SER A 67 -0.04 11.91 2.52
N GLY A 68 0.53 11.99 1.31
CA GLY A 68 1.95 11.70 1.10
C GLY A 68 2.83 12.69 1.83
N THR A 69 3.89 12.19 2.46
CA THR A 69 4.83 13.00 3.23
C THR A 69 6.19 12.31 3.30
N HIS A 70 7.14 13.00 3.94
CA HIS A 70 8.43 12.44 4.26
C HIS A 70 8.64 12.49 5.78
N VAL A 71 9.10 11.38 6.34
CA VAL A 71 9.36 11.26 7.78
C VAL A 71 10.79 10.80 8.00
N PRO A 72 11.45 11.21 9.11
CA PRO A 72 12.83 10.82 9.37
C PRO A 72 12.99 9.33 9.66
N GLU A 73 12.04 8.75 10.40
CA GLU A 73 12.10 7.36 10.85
C GLU A 73 10.74 6.68 10.79
N VAL A 74 10.73 5.36 10.83
CA VAL A 74 9.49 4.57 10.83
C VAL A 74 8.58 4.93 12.02
N SER A 75 9.16 5.20 13.20
CA SER A 75 8.37 5.59 14.37
C SER A 75 7.63 6.91 14.16
N ASP A 76 8.18 7.82 13.37
CA ASP A 76 7.50 9.08 13.02
C ASP A 76 6.31 8.84 12.10
N PHE A 77 6.36 7.80 11.29
CA PHE A 77 5.24 7.43 10.44
C PHE A 77 4.01 7.03 11.26
N THR A 78 4.18 6.27 12.35
CA THR A 78 3.06 5.89 13.20
C THR A 78 2.39 7.12 13.83
N ARG A 79 3.19 8.08 14.28
CA ARG A 79 2.69 9.34 14.81
C ARG A 79 1.97 10.15 13.74
N TYR A 80 2.56 10.21 12.55
CA TYR A 80 1.98 10.92 11.41
C TYR A 80 0.61 10.35 11.04
N LEU A 81 0.46 9.03 10.95
CA LEU A 81 -0.82 8.42 10.64
C LEU A 81 -1.90 8.77 11.65
N ARG A 82 -1.58 8.76 12.93
CA ARG A 82 -2.53 9.12 13.98
C ARG A 82 -3.02 10.56 13.85
N THR A 83 -2.11 11.49 13.58
CA THR A 83 -2.46 12.91 13.44
C THR A 83 -3.19 13.20 12.13
N GLN A 84 -2.89 12.48 11.07
CA GLN A 84 -3.42 12.75 9.72
C GLN A 84 -4.61 11.87 9.32
N TRP A 85 -5.02 10.94 10.17
CA TRP A 85 -6.07 9.99 9.81
C TRP A 85 -7.36 10.66 9.35
N LYS A 86 -7.78 11.67 10.07
CA LYS A 86 -9.01 12.41 9.77
C LYS A 86 -8.90 13.15 8.45
N ALA A 87 -7.77 13.82 8.23
CA ALA A 87 -7.49 14.53 6.98
C ALA A 87 -7.38 13.55 5.80
N ALA A 88 -6.75 12.40 6.02
CA ALA A 88 -6.61 11.37 4.99
C ALA A 88 -7.97 10.79 4.59
N SER A 89 -8.83 10.55 5.56
CA SER A 89 -10.19 10.06 5.30
C SER A 89 -10.99 11.07 4.50
N ALA A 90 -10.87 12.36 4.83
CA ALA A 90 -11.52 13.43 4.07
C ALA A 90 -10.97 13.53 2.64
N ALA A 91 -9.65 13.44 2.49
CA ALA A 91 -8.99 13.50 1.18
C ALA A 91 -9.40 12.31 0.30
N GLN A 92 -9.52 11.12 0.88
CA GLN A 92 -9.99 9.94 0.16
C GLN A 92 -11.41 10.17 -0.36
N ARG A 93 -12.31 10.63 0.49
CA ARG A 93 -13.71 10.88 0.07
C ARG A 93 -13.80 11.95 -1.00
N HIS A 94 -12.96 12.98 -0.92
CA HIS A 94 -12.97 14.09 -1.87
C HIS A 94 -12.35 13.73 -3.22
N SER A 95 -11.17 13.13 -3.22
CA SER A 95 -10.39 12.88 -4.43
C SER A 95 -10.61 11.50 -5.03
N PHE A 96 -11.03 10.53 -4.21
CA PHE A 96 -11.24 9.16 -4.63
C PHE A 96 -12.57 8.64 -4.07
N PRO A 97 -13.70 9.24 -4.47
CA PRO A 97 -15.02 8.93 -3.86
C PRO A 97 -15.48 7.49 -4.08
N ASP A 98 -15.02 6.84 -5.15
CA ASP A 98 -15.37 5.46 -5.46
C ASP A 98 -14.36 4.46 -4.90
N SER A 99 -13.36 4.92 -4.20
CA SER A 99 -12.31 4.10 -3.60
C SER A 99 -12.45 4.06 -2.09
N GLN A 100 -11.63 3.21 -1.48
CA GLN A 100 -11.54 3.08 -0.02
C GLN A 100 -10.08 3.21 0.39
N ILE A 101 -9.84 3.46 1.68
CA ILE A 101 -8.51 3.36 2.24
C ILE A 101 -8.17 1.88 2.32
N ILE A 102 -7.08 1.48 1.65
CA ILE A 102 -6.69 0.08 1.55
C ILE A 102 -5.42 -0.25 2.31
N GLY A 103 -4.70 0.74 2.76
CA GLY A 103 -3.46 0.51 3.50
C GLY A 103 -2.58 1.74 3.56
N TRP A 104 -1.31 1.48 3.73
CA TRP A 104 -0.27 2.51 3.87
C TRP A 104 0.95 2.12 3.04
N TYR A 105 1.83 3.09 2.80
CA TYR A 105 3.10 2.79 2.16
C TYR A 105 4.27 3.47 2.88
N LEU A 106 5.42 2.83 2.79
CA LEU A 106 6.72 3.38 3.16
C LEU A 106 7.70 3.12 2.02
N ALA A 107 8.41 4.15 1.61
CA ALA A 107 9.40 4.03 0.55
C ALA A 107 10.71 4.67 0.98
N THR A 108 11.83 3.99 0.72
CA THR A 108 13.16 4.43 1.10
C THR A 108 14.19 4.04 0.05
N GLY A 109 15.29 4.78 -0.02
CA GLY A 109 16.46 4.37 -0.79
C GLY A 109 17.32 3.33 -0.08
N SER A 110 17.09 3.12 1.21
CA SER A 110 17.78 2.10 2.01
C SER A 110 17.12 0.74 1.84
N GLU A 111 17.88 -0.34 2.01
CA GLU A 111 17.35 -1.69 1.90
C GLU A 111 16.69 -2.19 3.19
N ASP A 112 16.80 -1.46 4.27
CA ASP A 112 16.42 -1.96 5.60
C ASP A 112 15.30 -1.10 6.20
N ILE A 113 14.06 -1.52 6.01
CA ILE A 113 12.93 -0.95 6.75
C ILE A 113 12.43 -2.00 7.73
N GLN A 114 12.50 -1.69 9.01
CA GLN A 114 11.94 -2.54 10.06
C GLN A 114 10.73 -1.85 10.67
N ILE A 115 9.61 -2.52 10.61
CA ILE A 115 8.37 -2.03 11.19
C ILE A 115 8.17 -2.79 12.50
N GLY A 116 8.28 -2.07 13.61
CA GLY A 116 8.19 -2.66 14.94
C GLY A 116 6.75 -2.90 15.39
N GLN A 117 6.62 -3.24 16.67
CA GLN A 117 5.31 -3.53 17.27
C GLN A 117 4.35 -2.34 17.22
N ASP A 118 4.87 -1.13 17.30
CA ASP A 118 4.03 0.07 17.18
C ASP A 118 3.37 0.17 15.81
N GLY A 119 4.08 -0.19 14.76
CA GLY A 119 3.53 -0.23 13.41
C GLY A 119 2.46 -1.30 13.25
N LEU A 120 2.68 -2.45 13.84
CA LEU A 120 1.70 -3.53 13.83
C LEU A 120 0.43 -3.14 14.59
N LEU A 121 0.57 -2.52 15.76
CA LEU A 121 -0.57 -2.04 16.53
C LEU A 121 -1.34 -0.97 15.76
N LEU A 122 -0.64 -0.08 15.10
CA LEU A 122 -1.24 0.94 14.25
C LEU A 122 -2.04 0.31 13.11
N HIS A 123 -1.48 -0.70 12.47
CA HIS A 123 -2.16 -1.42 11.39
C HIS A 123 -3.47 -2.04 11.89
N HIS A 124 -3.43 -2.73 13.02
CA HIS A 124 -4.65 -3.31 13.60
C HIS A 124 -5.68 -2.26 13.99
N THR A 125 -5.22 -1.09 14.43
CA THR A 125 -6.12 -0.01 14.87
C THR A 125 -6.82 0.68 13.70
N PHE A 126 -6.08 1.03 12.67
CA PHE A 126 -6.60 1.84 11.56
C PHE A 126 -6.90 1.05 10.29
N PHE A 127 -6.27 -0.12 10.13
CA PHE A 127 -6.42 -0.96 8.93
C PHE A 127 -6.89 -2.35 9.37
N SER A 128 -8.08 -2.37 9.94
CA SER A 128 -8.63 -3.55 10.62
C SER A 128 -9.23 -4.61 9.68
N GLN A 129 -9.43 -4.28 8.40
CA GLN A 129 -9.99 -5.24 7.46
C GLN A 129 -8.93 -6.24 7.00
N PRO A 130 -9.28 -7.53 6.85
CA PRO A 130 -8.29 -8.55 6.50
C PRO A 130 -7.63 -8.35 5.14
N TRP A 131 -8.23 -7.57 4.25
CA TRP A 131 -7.68 -7.29 2.92
C TRP A 131 -6.82 -6.03 2.88
N GLN A 132 -6.68 -5.30 3.98
CA GLN A 132 -5.84 -4.11 4.04
C GLN A 132 -4.37 -4.49 4.19
N HIS A 133 -3.50 -3.76 3.49
CA HIS A 133 -2.09 -4.09 3.38
C HIS A 133 -1.21 -2.88 3.61
N GLY A 134 0.04 -3.14 4.02
CA GLY A 134 1.12 -2.18 3.90
C GLY A 134 1.91 -2.47 2.63
N LEU A 135 2.44 -1.43 2.02
CA LEU A 135 3.33 -1.52 0.87
C LEU A 135 4.66 -0.92 1.25
N VAL A 136 5.72 -1.72 1.18
CA VAL A 136 7.07 -1.26 1.48
C VAL A 136 7.89 -1.31 0.21
N MET A 137 8.52 -0.18 -0.10
CA MET A 137 9.39 -0.03 -1.26
C MET A 137 10.79 0.34 -0.78
N HIS A 138 11.79 -0.44 -1.16
CA HIS A 138 13.18 -0.13 -0.83
C HIS A 138 14.06 -0.31 -2.06
N GLY A 139 14.91 0.69 -2.31
CA GLY A 139 15.71 0.71 -3.52
C GLY A 139 14.85 0.83 -4.77
N GLU A 140 15.41 0.53 -5.92
CA GLU A 140 14.71 0.65 -7.20
C GLU A 140 13.76 -0.52 -7.48
N ASN A 141 14.06 -1.69 -6.94
CA ASN A 141 13.35 -2.92 -7.29
C ASN A 141 12.72 -3.64 -6.11
N GLY A 142 12.96 -3.19 -4.89
CA GLY A 142 12.38 -3.83 -3.71
C GLY A 142 10.92 -3.40 -3.52
N LEU A 143 10.00 -4.36 -3.57
CA LEU A 143 8.57 -4.10 -3.44
C LEU A 143 7.93 -5.25 -2.68
N HIS A 144 7.41 -4.95 -1.50
CA HIS A 144 6.81 -5.96 -0.62
C HIS A 144 5.44 -5.54 -0.13
N GLY A 145 4.48 -6.45 -0.20
CA GLY A 145 3.21 -6.28 0.48
C GLY A 145 3.30 -6.87 1.88
N LEU A 146 2.73 -6.19 2.87
CA LEU A 146 2.67 -6.68 4.24
C LEU A 146 1.22 -6.80 4.69
N LYS A 147 0.90 -7.93 5.27
CA LYS A 147 -0.41 -8.20 5.84
C LYS A 147 -0.23 -8.54 7.31
N ALA A 148 -1.08 -8.00 8.16
CA ALA A 148 -1.04 -8.34 9.58
C ALA A 148 -1.63 -9.73 9.81
N ASP A 149 -0.90 -10.57 10.53
CA ASP A 149 -1.33 -11.90 10.93
C ASP A 149 -1.05 -12.07 12.42
N GLY A 150 -2.07 -11.79 13.25
CA GLY A 150 -1.93 -11.82 14.69
C GLY A 150 -0.92 -10.79 15.19
N ASP A 151 0.18 -11.28 15.75
CA ASP A 151 1.20 -10.45 16.39
C ASP A 151 2.40 -10.14 15.48
N LYS A 152 2.26 -10.37 14.16
CA LYS A 152 3.34 -10.15 13.21
C LYS A 152 2.81 -9.72 11.84
N PHE A 153 3.70 -9.14 11.04
CA PHE A 153 3.47 -8.93 9.62
C PHE A 153 3.95 -10.13 8.82
N VAL A 154 3.18 -10.47 7.79
CA VAL A 154 3.56 -11.51 6.83
C VAL A 154 3.75 -10.83 5.48
N GLY A 155 4.86 -11.09 4.81
CA GLY A 155 5.10 -10.60 3.47
C GLY A 155 4.30 -11.37 2.43
N GLY A 156 3.91 -10.66 1.36
CA GLY A 156 3.19 -11.26 0.26
C GLY A 156 3.59 -10.66 -1.08
N PRO A 157 3.29 -11.35 -2.18
CA PRO A 157 3.64 -10.86 -3.50
C PRO A 157 2.81 -9.64 -3.89
N VAL A 158 3.49 -8.69 -4.55
CA VAL A 158 2.86 -7.50 -5.11
C VAL A 158 3.06 -7.54 -6.62
N ALA A 159 1.98 -7.34 -7.36
CA ALA A 159 2.06 -7.26 -8.81
C ALA A 159 1.88 -5.81 -9.28
N THR A 160 2.66 -5.42 -10.27
CA THR A 160 2.55 -4.12 -10.92
C THR A 160 1.66 -4.27 -12.15
N VAL A 161 0.70 -3.38 -12.29
CA VAL A 161 -0.27 -3.41 -13.39
C VAL A 161 -0.07 -2.16 -14.23
N MET A 162 -0.17 -2.31 -15.56
CA MET A 162 -0.11 -1.16 -16.47
C MET A 162 -1.28 -0.21 -16.19
N PRO A 163 -1.08 1.11 -16.39
CA PRO A 163 -2.15 2.08 -16.20
C PRO A 163 -3.38 1.73 -17.02
N ARG A 164 -4.55 2.05 -16.48
CA ARG A 164 -5.80 1.87 -17.23
C ARG A 164 -5.76 2.74 -18.48
N SER A 165 -6.05 2.13 -19.61
CA SER A 165 -6.32 2.90 -20.83
C SER A 165 -7.75 3.44 -20.73
N GLU A 166 -7.85 4.72 -20.86
CA GLU A 166 -9.16 5.36 -20.93
C GLU A 166 -9.78 5.19 -22.33
#